data_0a341f47d46ec7782dc36fccfb669422
#
_entry.id   0a341f47d46ec7782dc36fccfb669422
#
_cell.length_a   1.000
_cell.length_b   1.000
_cell.length_c   1.000
_cell.angle_alpha   90.00
_cell.angle_beta   90.00
_cell.angle_gamma   90.00
#
_symmetry.space_group_name_H-M   'P 1'
#
loop_
_entity.id
_entity.type
_entity.pdbx_description
1 polymer ?
#
loop_
_entity_poly.entity_id
_entity_poly.type
_entity_poly.pdbx_seq_one_letter_code
_entity_poly.pdbx_strand_id
1 'polypeptide(L)'
;MGLKSLPHSEWFELNNEYAIYQRIRRGRIESKGREILRIIPSDKVGDGTVVRGERIAQGVVELLLATTEYLAQRYPESFTLDSKTRTITNRVLGETHQLPTSIWADEKSGILREVSLEEGEAALRTCALLVPDDLALLTEGADGKYYLQGGAILVPGTWRLREKLGMKLEDIHVEGKVPRYEQALRPSMDRYFARLAVDKPVVRVNYGVQVLPSHPREASPVDDHDELAWAATTMGEEFPDESPTKGDHDIANGVQPEWSGDLRRHAQTAEVRPERLRLRVERQTLRRLPGTGIIVFGIRTYRYLISDIKDEVEDGVTAATFGKENSTPPSPDSVMAGKEEHTATKKEEKSVGARLASALRSWPDDVRRYKGGHTWGDTVIEYLESKSS
;
A
#
# COMPACT_ATOMS: atom_id res chain seq x y z
N MET A 1 -6.43 -10.45 11.76
CA MET A 1 -5.74 -9.55 10.78
C MET A 1 -6.47 -9.45 9.44
N GLY A 2 -7.53 -10.20 9.17
CA GLY A 2 -8.30 -10.13 7.93
C GLY A 2 -7.49 -10.43 6.65
N LEU A 3 -6.42 -11.22 6.76
CA LEU A 3 -5.62 -11.64 5.62
C LEU A 3 -6.38 -12.67 4.78
N LYS A 4 -6.36 -12.47 3.47
CA LYS A 4 -6.89 -13.42 2.49
C LYS A 4 -5.77 -13.88 1.57
N SER A 5 -5.90 -15.07 0.98
CA SER A 5 -4.99 -15.51 -0.09
C SER A 5 -5.08 -14.55 -1.26
N LEU A 6 -3.94 -14.26 -1.87
CA LEU A 6 -3.84 -13.41 -3.05
C LEU A 6 -3.48 -14.29 -4.25
N PRO A 7 -4.34 -14.41 -5.26
CA PRO A 7 -3.95 -15.02 -6.53
C PRO A 7 -2.78 -14.26 -7.16
N HIS A 8 -1.81 -14.96 -7.74
CA HIS A 8 -0.67 -14.32 -8.40
C HIS A 8 -1.09 -13.36 -9.53
N SER A 9 -2.21 -13.64 -10.19
CA SER A 9 -2.80 -12.79 -11.23
C SER A 9 -3.39 -11.47 -10.72
N GLU A 10 -3.47 -11.28 -9.41
CA GLU A 10 -4.04 -10.08 -8.77
C GLU A 10 -3.01 -9.29 -7.96
N TRP A 11 -1.72 -9.47 -8.22
CA TRP A 11 -0.68 -8.83 -7.41
C TRP A 11 -0.77 -7.31 -7.46
N PHE A 12 -0.72 -6.71 -8.64
CA PHE A 12 -0.92 -5.27 -8.84
C PHE A 12 -2.18 -4.99 -9.63
N GLU A 13 -2.94 -4.00 -9.20
CA GLU A 13 -4.17 -3.58 -9.86
C GLU A 13 -3.98 -2.26 -10.59
N LEU A 14 -4.33 -2.25 -11.88
CA LEU A 14 -4.37 -1.06 -12.72
C LEU A 14 -5.83 -0.70 -13.00
N ASN A 15 -6.15 0.57 -12.90
CA ASN A 15 -7.47 1.12 -13.19
C ASN A 15 -7.35 2.34 -14.12
N ASN A 16 -8.48 2.97 -14.43
CA ASN A 16 -8.54 4.15 -15.30
C ASN A 16 -7.76 5.37 -14.76
N GLU A 17 -7.44 5.40 -13.47
CA GLU A 17 -6.65 6.46 -12.84
C GLU A 17 -5.13 6.23 -12.93
N TYR A 18 -4.69 5.13 -13.54
CA TYR A 18 -3.28 4.73 -13.58
C TYR A 18 -2.35 5.85 -14.07
N ALA A 19 -2.70 6.48 -15.18
CA ALA A 19 -1.87 7.55 -15.75
C ALA A 19 -1.73 8.76 -14.82
N ILE A 20 -2.81 9.09 -14.11
CA ILE A 20 -2.84 10.19 -13.14
C ILE A 20 -1.95 9.84 -11.95
N TYR A 21 -2.10 8.65 -11.38
CA TYR A 21 -1.25 8.18 -10.28
C TYR A 21 0.23 8.21 -10.68
N GLN A 22 0.59 7.76 -11.88
CA GLN A 22 1.99 7.76 -12.30
C GLN A 22 2.54 9.18 -12.50
N ARG A 23 1.74 10.14 -12.94
CA ARG A 23 2.14 11.55 -12.99
C ARG A 23 2.45 12.09 -11.60
N ILE A 24 1.57 11.82 -10.63
CA ILE A 24 1.77 12.21 -9.23
C ILE A 24 3.05 11.58 -8.69
N ARG A 25 3.23 10.28 -8.86
CA ARG A 25 4.39 9.54 -8.37
C ARG A 25 5.70 10.09 -8.94
N ARG A 26 5.72 10.38 -10.24
CA ARG A 26 6.88 11.01 -10.90
C ARG A 26 7.21 12.38 -10.30
N GLY A 27 6.24 13.27 -10.21
CA GLY A 27 6.44 14.60 -9.62
C GLY A 27 6.96 14.53 -8.19
N ARG A 28 6.46 13.59 -7.40
CA ARG A 28 6.94 13.37 -6.03
C ARG A 28 8.36 12.81 -5.98
N ILE A 29 8.71 11.86 -6.84
CA ILE A 29 10.09 11.35 -6.92
C ILE A 29 11.06 12.49 -7.30
N GLU A 30 10.67 13.35 -8.23
CA GLU A 30 11.49 14.50 -8.67
C GLU A 30 11.65 15.56 -7.58
N SER A 31 10.59 15.84 -6.82
CA SER A 31 10.59 16.90 -5.81
C SER A 31 11.09 16.45 -4.44
N LYS A 32 10.91 15.19 -4.04
CA LYS A 32 11.22 14.69 -2.70
C LYS A 32 12.41 13.69 -2.68
N GLY A 33 12.73 13.09 -3.81
CA GLY A 33 13.92 12.24 -3.99
C GLY A 33 14.04 11.13 -2.95
N ARG A 34 15.17 11.13 -2.24
CA ARG A 34 15.52 10.07 -1.27
C ARG A 34 14.70 10.11 0.03
N GLU A 35 13.91 11.15 0.28
CA GLU A 35 13.00 11.21 1.43
C GLU A 35 11.87 10.17 1.32
N ILE A 36 11.48 9.83 0.09
CA ILE A 36 10.35 8.96 -0.20
C ILE A 36 10.71 7.69 -0.98
N LEU A 37 11.92 7.63 -1.55
CA LEU A 37 12.41 6.49 -2.32
C LEU A 37 13.89 6.27 -2.03
N ARG A 38 14.22 5.19 -1.32
CA ARG A 38 15.61 4.77 -1.07
C ARG A 38 15.69 3.35 -0.52
N ILE A 39 16.88 2.79 -0.58
CA ILE A 39 17.31 1.62 0.17
C ILE A 39 18.51 1.99 1.05
N ILE A 40 18.71 1.25 2.14
CA ILE A 40 19.86 1.46 3.03
C ILE A 40 20.71 0.18 3.10
N PRO A 41 22.05 0.30 3.28
CA PRO A 41 22.91 -0.85 3.44
C PRO A 41 22.63 -1.59 4.75
N SER A 42 23.06 -2.83 4.82
CA SER A 42 22.76 -3.74 5.93
C SER A 42 23.36 -3.31 7.26
N ASP A 43 24.50 -2.63 7.25
CA ASP A 43 25.17 -2.07 8.44
C ASP A 43 24.41 -0.88 9.06
N LYS A 44 23.39 -0.37 8.38
CA LYS A 44 22.52 0.71 8.83
C LYS A 44 21.14 0.24 9.28
N VAL A 45 20.96 -1.08 9.42
CA VAL A 45 19.69 -1.69 9.83
C VAL A 45 19.78 -2.11 11.29
N GLY A 46 18.87 -1.61 12.13
CA GLY A 46 18.85 -1.92 13.56
C GLY A 46 20.12 -1.46 14.27
N ASP A 47 20.76 -2.36 15.01
CA ASP A 47 22.01 -2.15 15.72
C ASP A 47 23.27 -2.50 14.88
N GLY A 48 23.10 -2.71 13.58
CA GLY A 48 24.18 -3.08 12.65
C GLY A 48 24.55 -4.56 12.64
N THR A 49 23.95 -5.41 13.49
CA THR A 49 24.26 -6.87 13.55
C THR A 49 23.38 -7.70 12.63
N VAL A 50 22.61 -7.11 11.73
CA VAL A 50 21.26 -7.56 11.53
C VAL A 50 20.99 -8.33 10.27
N VAL A 51 21.68 -8.14 9.17
CA VAL A 51 21.18 -8.75 7.94
C VAL A 51 22.10 -9.84 7.42
N ARG A 52 21.50 -10.93 6.93
CA ARG A 52 22.20 -12.01 6.25
C ARG A 52 22.76 -11.52 4.90
N GLY A 53 23.81 -10.70 4.95
CA GLY A 53 24.46 -10.13 3.78
C GLY A 53 23.62 -9.02 3.11
N GLU A 54 24.25 -8.29 2.21
CA GLU A 54 23.62 -7.21 1.47
C GLU A 54 22.74 -7.76 0.35
N ARG A 55 21.48 -8.09 0.67
CA ARG A 55 20.53 -8.63 -0.30
C ARG A 55 19.47 -7.64 -0.74
N ILE A 56 19.45 -6.44 -0.15
CA ILE A 56 18.38 -5.48 -0.48
C ILE A 56 18.44 -5.05 -1.94
N ALA A 57 19.62 -4.75 -2.48
CA ALA A 57 19.78 -4.34 -3.87
C ALA A 57 19.38 -5.47 -4.84
N GLN A 58 19.83 -6.71 -4.58
CA GLN A 58 19.40 -7.89 -5.35
C GLN A 58 17.89 -8.09 -5.27
N GLY A 59 17.30 -7.92 -4.08
CA GLY A 59 15.86 -8.07 -3.89
C GLY A 59 15.04 -7.03 -4.65
N VAL A 60 15.54 -5.81 -4.79
CA VAL A 60 14.87 -4.80 -5.61
C VAL A 60 14.97 -5.13 -7.10
N VAL A 61 16.14 -5.61 -7.56
CA VAL A 61 16.29 -6.08 -8.94
C VAL A 61 15.35 -7.27 -9.23
N GLU A 62 15.28 -8.23 -8.30
CA GLU A 62 14.34 -9.35 -8.39
C GLU A 62 12.88 -8.86 -8.45
N LEU A 63 12.53 -7.90 -7.58
CA LEU A 63 11.19 -7.28 -7.59
C LEU A 63 10.87 -6.64 -8.94
N LEU A 64 11.81 -5.87 -9.52
CA LEU A 64 11.61 -5.23 -10.81
C LEU A 64 11.36 -6.27 -11.90
N LEU A 65 12.19 -7.31 -11.99
CA LEU A 65 12.04 -8.35 -13.00
C LEU A 65 10.71 -9.09 -12.85
N ALA A 66 10.35 -9.50 -11.64
CA ALA A 66 9.06 -10.14 -11.36
C ALA A 66 7.86 -9.22 -11.66
N THR A 67 8.00 -7.92 -11.40
CA THR A 67 6.96 -6.92 -11.71
C THR A 67 6.77 -6.78 -13.21
N THR A 68 7.85 -6.71 -13.98
CA THR A 68 7.77 -6.55 -15.45
C THR A 68 7.17 -7.76 -16.14
N GLU A 69 7.52 -8.96 -15.70
CA GLU A 69 6.89 -10.22 -16.17
C GLU A 69 5.40 -10.23 -15.83
N TYR A 70 5.05 -9.91 -14.59
CA TYR A 70 3.66 -9.82 -14.16
C TYR A 70 2.86 -8.84 -15.02
N LEU A 71 3.36 -7.60 -15.21
CA LEU A 71 2.64 -6.56 -15.96
C LEU A 71 2.45 -6.96 -17.42
N ALA A 72 3.45 -7.53 -18.07
CA ALA A 72 3.35 -7.98 -19.46
C ALA A 72 2.37 -9.15 -19.65
N GLN A 73 2.30 -10.04 -18.66
CA GLN A 73 1.35 -11.18 -18.68
C GLN A 73 -0.08 -10.74 -18.32
N ARG A 74 -0.23 -9.88 -17.31
CA ARG A 74 -1.54 -9.49 -16.80
C ARG A 74 -2.22 -8.41 -17.63
N TYR A 75 -1.42 -7.49 -18.19
CA TYR A 75 -1.88 -6.33 -18.94
C TYR A 75 -1.17 -6.20 -20.28
N PRO A 76 -1.28 -7.21 -21.19
CA PRO A 76 -0.51 -7.25 -22.44
C PRO A 76 -0.82 -6.09 -23.40
N GLU A 77 -2.02 -5.49 -23.30
CA GLU A 77 -2.38 -4.31 -24.07
C GLU A 77 -1.65 -3.04 -23.58
N SER A 78 -1.28 -2.99 -22.32
CA SER A 78 -0.63 -1.84 -21.67
C SER A 78 0.88 -1.98 -21.58
N PHE A 79 1.40 -3.20 -21.49
CA PHE A 79 2.84 -3.46 -21.30
C PHE A 79 3.39 -4.49 -22.28
N THR A 80 4.58 -4.20 -22.79
CA THR A 80 5.33 -5.14 -23.63
C THR A 80 6.72 -5.34 -23.04
N LEU A 81 7.05 -6.60 -22.74
CA LEU A 81 8.37 -7.01 -22.28
C LEU A 81 9.14 -7.60 -23.48
N ASP A 82 10.28 -7.00 -23.81
CA ASP A 82 11.22 -7.54 -24.80
C ASP A 82 12.44 -8.13 -24.08
N SER A 83 12.54 -9.45 -24.12
CA SER A 83 13.64 -10.19 -23.47
C SER A 83 14.98 -10.03 -24.21
N LYS A 84 14.97 -9.70 -25.53
CA LYS A 84 16.22 -9.53 -26.32
C LYS A 84 16.88 -8.21 -26.01
N THR A 85 16.09 -7.13 -25.98
CA THR A 85 16.58 -5.80 -25.63
C THR A 85 16.59 -5.56 -24.12
N ARG A 86 15.97 -6.45 -23.36
CA ARG A 86 15.73 -6.30 -21.89
C ARG A 86 15.06 -4.97 -21.58
N THR A 87 13.92 -4.72 -22.21
CA THR A 87 13.15 -3.51 -22.01
C THR A 87 11.71 -3.83 -21.69
N ILE A 88 11.07 -2.98 -20.87
CA ILE A 88 9.63 -2.95 -20.72
C ILE A 88 9.08 -1.64 -21.25
N THR A 89 8.12 -1.72 -22.14
CA THR A 89 7.42 -0.56 -22.69
C THR A 89 6.05 -0.44 -22.02
N ASN A 90 5.80 0.69 -21.38
CA ASN A 90 4.52 1.11 -20.87
C ASN A 90 3.80 1.92 -21.94
N ARG A 91 2.85 1.31 -22.64
CA ARG A 91 2.12 1.94 -23.75
C ARG A 91 1.14 3.02 -23.29
N VAL A 92 0.64 2.94 -22.05
CA VAL A 92 -0.28 3.94 -21.50
C VAL A 92 0.41 5.29 -21.34
N LEU A 93 1.70 5.27 -20.97
CA LEU A 93 2.51 6.48 -20.75
C LEU A 93 3.46 6.78 -21.91
N GLY A 94 3.60 5.87 -22.88
CA GLY A 94 4.56 6.01 -23.99
C GLY A 94 6.02 5.91 -23.54
N GLU A 95 6.32 5.16 -22.48
CA GLU A 95 7.64 5.07 -21.86
C GLU A 95 8.27 3.69 -22.03
N THR A 96 9.59 3.65 -22.20
CA THR A 96 10.36 2.41 -22.24
C THR A 96 11.48 2.47 -21.22
N HIS A 97 11.58 1.43 -20.38
CA HIS A 97 12.59 1.31 -19.34
C HIS A 97 13.54 0.16 -19.66
N GLN A 98 14.86 0.43 -19.52
CA GLN A 98 15.89 -0.60 -19.59
C GLN A 98 15.88 -1.43 -18.30
N LEU A 99 15.96 -2.74 -18.45
CA LEU A 99 15.98 -3.67 -17.31
C LEU A 99 17.39 -4.14 -16.99
N PRO A 100 17.70 -4.33 -15.71
CA PRO A 100 18.97 -4.93 -15.27
C PRO A 100 19.06 -6.39 -15.72
N THR A 101 20.24 -6.96 -15.62
CA THR A 101 20.45 -8.41 -15.77
C THR A 101 19.81 -9.18 -14.63
N SER A 102 19.66 -10.51 -14.81
CA SER A 102 19.21 -11.42 -13.74
C SER A 102 20.03 -11.20 -12.46
N ILE A 103 19.39 -11.47 -11.33
CA ILE A 103 20.08 -11.47 -10.02
C ILE A 103 21.05 -12.66 -9.84
N TRP A 104 20.92 -13.67 -10.68
CA TRP A 104 21.74 -14.89 -10.57
C TRP A 104 23.07 -14.73 -11.31
N ALA A 105 24.18 -14.92 -10.60
CA ALA A 105 25.48 -15.16 -11.21
C ALA A 105 25.56 -16.61 -11.76
N ASP A 106 25.00 -17.55 -10.98
CA ASP A 106 24.75 -18.93 -11.38
C ASP A 106 23.42 -19.41 -10.77
N GLU A 107 22.40 -19.53 -11.60
CA GLU A 107 21.08 -19.95 -11.17
C GLU A 107 21.05 -21.40 -10.65
N LYS A 108 21.87 -22.29 -11.21
CA LYS A 108 21.88 -23.70 -10.83
C LYS A 108 22.44 -23.91 -9.42
N SER A 109 23.42 -23.12 -9.04
CA SER A 109 24.02 -23.16 -7.69
C SER A 109 23.35 -22.18 -6.71
N GLY A 110 22.42 -21.36 -7.17
CA GLY A 110 21.76 -20.35 -6.35
C GLY A 110 22.66 -19.19 -5.95
N ILE A 111 23.74 -18.94 -6.70
CA ILE A 111 24.69 -17.85 -6.42
C ILE A 111 24.12 -16.55 -6.99
N LEU A 112 23.89 -15.58 -6.10
CA LEU A 112 23.47 -14.22 -6.50
C LEU A 112 24.70 -13.43 -6.99
N ARG A 113 24.48 -12.58 -8.01
CA ARG A 113 25.49 -11.59 -8.41
C ARG A 113 25.54 -10.43 -7.42
N GLU A 114 26.62 -9.73 -7.40
CA GLU A 114 26.70 -8.44 -6.72
C GLU A 114 25.84 -7.41 -7.46
N VAL A 115 25.10 -6.63 -6.67
CA VAL A 115 24.28 -5.50 -7.14
C VAL A 115 24.59 -4.32 -6.24
N SER A 116 24.98 -3.19 -6.81
CA SER A 116 25.24 -1.98 -6.03
C SER A 116 23.95 -1.38 -5.48
N LEU A 117 24.05 -0.61 -4.40
CA LEU A 117 22.88 0.12 -3.86
C LEU A 117 22.31 1.09 -4.89
N GLU A 118 23.16 1.71 -5.72
CA GLU A 118 22.73 2.60 -6.79
C GLU A 118 21.89 1.87 -7.84
N GLU A 119 22.35 0.69 -8.31
CA GLU A 119 21.56 -0.14 -9.22
C GLU A 119 20.24 -0.58 -8.58
N GLY A 120 20.23 -0.92 -7.30
CA GLY A 120 19.04 -1.25 -6.53
C GLY A 120 18.06 -0.07 -6.45
N GLU A 121 18.54 1.14 -6.15
CA GLU A 121 17.67 2.34 -6.11
C GLU A 121 17.12 2.69 -7.49
N ALA A 122 17.92 2.56 -8.55
CA ALA A 122 17.45 2.74 -9.93
C ALA A 122 16.34 1.72 -10.30
N ALA A 123 16.51 0.46 -9.90
CA ALA A 123 15.49 -0.56 -10.07
C ALA A 123 14.21 -0.25 -9.27
N LEU A 124 14.35 0.23 -8.02
CA LEU A 124 13.20 0.64 -7.18
C LEU A 124 12.44 1.82 -7.81
N ARG A 125 13.17 2.78 -8.35
CA ARG A 125 12.57 3.91 -9.09
C ARG A 125 11.77 3.43 -10.29
N THR A 126 12.30 2.48 -11.05
CA THR A 126 11.59 1.89 -12.19
C THR A 126 10.34 1.14 -11.73
N CYS A 127 10.41 0.32 -10.66
CA CYS A 127 9.22 -0.29 -10.06
C CYS A 127 8.16 0.75 -9.71
N ALA A 128 8.55 1.81 -9.00
CA ALA A 128 7.66 2.87 -8.56
C ALA A 128 6.96 3.60 -9.73
N LEU A 129 7.60 3.66 -10.90
CA LEU A 129 7.03 4.25 -12.12
C LEU A 129 6.25 3.26 -12.99
N LEU A 130 6.28 1.96 -12.67
CA LEU A 130 5.52 0.92 -13.38
C LEU A 130 4.22 0.55 -12.65
N VAL A 131 4.21 0.59 -11.31
CA VAL A 131 3.04 0.23 -10.51
C VAL A 131 2.52 1.41 -9.69
N PRO A 132 1.21 1.49 -9.45
CA PRO A 132 0.62 2.58 -8.66
C PRO A 132 0.73 2.34 -7.15
N ASP A 133 1.30 1.21 -6.73
CA ASP A 133 1.46 0.83 -5.33
C ASP A 133 2.69 1.48 -4.70
N ASP A 134 2.60 1.84 -3.43
CA ASP A 134 3.78 2.07 -2.61
C ASP A 134 4.39 0.73 -2.24
N LEU A 135 5.71 0.70 -2.18
CA LEU A 135 6.50 -0.53 -2.01
C LEU A 135 7.39 -0.39 -0.77
N ALA A 136 7.13 -1.18 0.25
CA ALA A 136 8.00 -1.30 1.41
C ALA A 136 8.70 -2.66 1.40
N LEU A 137 10.02 -2.67 1.63
CA LEU A 137 10.87 -3.85 1.49
C LEU A 137 11.40 -4.26 2.85
N LEU A 138 11.06 -5.47 3.25
CA LEU A 138 11.39 -6.04 4.54
C LEU A 138 12.42 -7.15 4.38
N THR A 139 13.51 -7.04 5.12
CA THR A 139 14.58 -8.05 5.17
C THR A 139 14.60 -8.76 6.51
N GLU A 140 14.97 -10.04 6.51
CA GLU A 140 15.12 -10.82 7.72
C GLU A 140 16.50 -10.59 8.33
N GLY A 141 16.52 -10.21 9.60
CA GLY A 141 17.73 -10.06 10.39
C GLY A 141 18.30 -11.38 10.90
N ALA A 142 19.54 -11.35 11.40
CA ALA A 142 20.19 -12.50 12.05
C ALA A 142 19.43 -12.96 13.30
N ASP A 143 18.69 -12.05 13.93
CA ASP A 143 17.80 -12.31 15.08
C ASP A 143 16.44 -12.91 14.67
N GLY A 144 16.21 -13.18 13.40
CA GLY A 144 14.95 -13.70 12.85
C GLY A 144 13.81 -12.67 12.84
N LYS A 145 14.10 -11.40 13.09
CA LYS A 145 13.14 -10.30 12.97
C LYS A 145 13.19 -9.67 11.58
N TYR A 146 12.17 -8.91 11.25
CA TYR A 146 12.06 -8.24 9.96
C TYR A 146 12.26 -6.74 10.12
N TYR A 147 13.04 -6.16 9.20
CA TYR A 147 13.44 -4.76 9.22
C TYR A 147 13.03 -4.07 7.93
N LEU A 148 12.56 -2.84 8.01
CA LEU A 148 12.30 -2.02 6.85
C LEU A 148 13.64 -1.49 6.31
N GLN A 149 14.14 -2.11 5.24
CA GLN A 149 15.45 -1.77 4.67
C GLN A 149 15.36 -0.90 3.42
N GLY A 150 14.19 -0.73 2.86
CA GLY A 150 13.99 0.12 1.69
C GLY A 150 12.53 0.32 1.37
N GLY A 151 12.27 1.25 0.47
CA GLY A 151 10.92 1.47 -0.03
C GLY A 151 10.82 2.63 -1.01
N ALA A 152 9.71 2.64 -1.71
CA ALA A 152 9.20 3.75 -2.50
C ALA A 152 7.80 4.08 -1.96
N ILE A 153 7.74 5.05 -1.05
CA ILE A 153 6.55 5.43 -0.32
C ILE A 153 6.11 6.81 -0.82
N LEU A 154 5.30 6.79 -1.85
CA LEU A 154 4.96 7.97 -2.63
C LEU A 154 3.57 8.52 -2.30
N VAL A 155 2.68 7.69 -1.73
CA VAL A 155 1.31 8.06 -1.37
C VAL A 155 0.99 7.56 0.06
N PRO A 156 1.82 7.92 1.06
CA PRO A 156 1.80 7.30 2.39
C PRO A 156 0.56 7.62 3.22
N GLY A 157 -0.05 8.77 2.99
CA GLY A 157 -1.15 9.29 3.82
C GLY A 157 -0.70 9.86 5.15
N THR A 158 -0.10 9.06 6.03
CA THR A 158 0.12 9.45 7.43
C THR A 158 1.49 9.06 8.01
N TRP A 159 2.39 8.50 7.23
CA TRP A 159 3.71 8.09 7.72
C TRP A 159 4.82 8.37 6.70
N ARG A 160 6.06 8.56 7.16
CA ARG A 160 7.21 8.89 6.32
C ARG A 160 8.19 7.73 6.27
N LEU A 161 8.73 7.45 5.07
CA LEU A 161 9.73 6.40 4.89
C LEU A 161 10.96 6.65 5.76
N ARG A 162 11.50 7.88 5.76
CA ARG A 162 12.71 8.25 6.49
C ARG A 162 12.66 7.96 8.00
N GLU A 163 11.46 8.04 8.60
CA GLU A 163 11.27 7.82 10.03
C GLU A 163 11.30 6.34 10.43
N LYS A 164 11.03 5.45 9.47
CA LYS A 164 10.85 4.02 9.73
C LYS A 164 11.96 3.15 9.13
N LEU A 165 12.80 3.76 8.30
CA LEU A 165 13.87 3.03 7.63
C LEU A 165 14.90 2.51 8.64
N GLY A 166 15.28 1.24 8.55
CA GLY A 166 16.18 0.57 9.48
C GLY A 166 15.52 0.03 10.75
N MET A 167 14.24 0.35 10.99
CA MET A 167 13.53 -0.11 12.18
C MET A 167 13.03 -1.55 12.04
N LYS A 168 12.92 -2.22 13.18
CA LYS A 168 12.19 -3.49 13.29
C LYS A 168 10.72 -3.27 13.00
N LEU A 169 10.10 -4.24 12.33
CA LEU A 169 8.67 -4.19 12.06
C LEU A 169 7.84 -4.06 13.34
N GLU A 170 8.29 -4.68 14.43
CA GLU A 170 7.63 -4.56 15.74
C GLU A 170 7.70 -3.12 16.28
N ASP A 171 8.84 -2.46 16.18
CA ASP A 171 9.05 -1.09 16.68
C ASP A 171 8.22 -0.09 15.86
N ILE A 172 8.15 -0.28 14.54
CA ILE A 172 7.27 0.52 13.66
C ILE A 172 5.82 0.49 14.13
N HIS A 173 5.33 -0.66 14.59
CA HIS A 173 3.95 -0.79 15.05
C HIS A 173 3.74 -0.25 16.46
N VAL A 174 4.71 -0.42 17.34
CA VAL A 174 4.68 0.13 18.72
C VAL A 174 4.71 1.64 18.67
N GLU A 175 5.67 2.23 17.96
CA GLU A 175 5.78 3.69 17.79
C GLU A 175 4.56 4.27 17.06
N GLY A 176 4.05 3.54 16.06
CA GLY A 176 2.81 3.88 15.38
C GLY A 176 1.56 3.79 16.26
N LYS A 177 1.69 3.36 17.53
CA LYS A 177 0.60 3.20 18.50
C LYS A 177 -0.55 2.35 17.95
N VAL A 178 -0.20 1.28 17.20
CA VAL A 178 -1.20 0.35 16.67
C VAL A 178 -1.98 -0.30 17.80
N PRO A 179 -3.32 -0.19 17.83
CA PRO A 179 -4.12 -0.70 18.94
C PRO A 179 -3.88 -2.20 19.18
N ARG A 180 -3.68 -2.58 20.44
CA ARG A 180 -3.49 -3.96 20.90
C ARG A 180 -2.30 -4.69 20.24
N TYR A 181 -1.35 -3.95 19.67
CA TYR A 181 -0.23 -4.59 19.00
C TYR A 181 0.60 -5.45 19.94
N GLU A 182 1.09 -4.88 21.05
CA GLU A 182 1.97 -5.59 22.00
C GLU A 182 1.27 -6.77 22.67
N GLN A 183 -0.01 -6.60 23.06
CA GLN A 183 -0.75 -7.60 23.81
C GLN A 183 -1.24 -8.77 22.94
N ALA A 184 -1.60 -8.52 21.68
CA ALA A 184 -2.30 -9.51 20.88
C ALA A 184 -1.66 -9.81 19.52
N LEU A 185 -1.03 -8.82 18.86
CA LEU A 185 -0.61 -8.97 17.47
C LEU A 185 0.86 -9.36 17.31
N ARG A 186 1.76 -8.85 18.17
CA ARG A 186 3.22 -9.03 18.04
C ARG A 186 3.64 -10.49 17.88
N PRO A 187 3.30 -11.44 18.78
CA PRO A 187 3.76 -12.83 18.63
C PRO A 187 3.18 -13.54 17.40
N SER A 188 1.99 -13.14 16.97
CA SER A 188 1.36 -13.72 15.79
C SER A 188 1.96 -13.17 14.49
N MET A 189 2.36 -11.91 14.46
CA MET A 189 3.02 -11.28 13.32
C MET A 189 4.41 -11.85 13.10
N ASP A 190 5.24 -11.97 14.12
CA ASP A 190 6.57 -12.56 13.99
C ASP A 190 6.50 -13.96 13.37
N ARG A 191 5.63 -14.82 13.92
CA ARG A 191 5.42 -16.17 13.37
C ARG A 191 4.88 -16.15 11.96
N TYR A 192 4.02 -15.19 11.64
CA TYR A 192 3.45 -15.05 10.31
C TYR A 192 4.52 -14.69 9.28
N PHE A 193 5.33 -13.65 9.55
CA PHE A 193 6.38 -13.22 8.65
C PHE A 193 7.44 -14.32 8.44
N ALA A 194 7.86 -15.00 9.49
CA ALA A 194 8.80 -16.12 9.40
C ALA A 194 8.29 -17.27 8.51
N ARG A 195 6.96 -17.49 8.46
CA ARG A 195 6.31 -18.59 7.73
C ARG A 195 5.67 -18.17 6.41
N LEU A 196 5.74 -16.90 6.03
CA LEU A 196 5.16 -16.47 4.75
C LEU A 196 5.86 -17.18 3.60
N ALA A 197 5.16 -18.09 2.95
CA ALA A 197 5.70 -18.87 1.84
C ALA A 197 5.70 -18.06 0.53
N VAL A 198 6.64 -18.36 -0.35
CA VAL A 198 6.80 -17.71 -1.66
C VAL A 198 5.56 -17.84 -2.53
N ASP A 199 4.94 -19.02 -2.50
CA ASP A 199 3.76 -19.40 -3.29
C ASP A 199 2.41 -19.01 -2.64
N LYS A 200 2.45 -18.34 -1.47
CA LYS A 200 1.25 -17.97 -0.71
C LYS A 200 1.21 -16.49 -0.36
N PRO A 201 1.22 -15.61 -1.36
CA PRO A 201 1.04 -14.19 -1.11
C PRO A 201 -0.37 -13.93 -0.54
N VAL A 202 -0.49 -12.82 0.17
CA VAL A 202 -1.74 -12.46 0.83
C VAL A 202 -2.11 -11.01 0.57
N VAL A 203 -3.38 -10.72 0.75
CA VAL A 203 -3.95 -9.39 0.67
C VAL A 203 -4.84 -9.10 1.87
N ARG A 204 -4.86 -7.84 2.27
CA ARG A 204 -5.85 -7.29 3.20
C ARG A 204 -6.25 -5.90 2.75
N VAL A 205 -7.34 -5.39 3.30
CA VAL A 205 -7.79 -4.03 3.09
C VAL A 205 -7.71 -3.28 4.42
N ASN A 206 -7.16 -2.07 4.38
CA ASN A 206 -7.24 -1.08 5.43
C ASN A 206 -8.03 0.13 4.92
N TYR A 207 -8.72 0.85 5.80
CA TYR A 207 -9.43 2.06 5.41
C TYR A 207 -9.46 3.08 6.54
N GLY A 208 -9.59 4.33 6.15
CA GLY A 208 -9.74 5.47 7.04
C GLY A 208 -10.39 6.62 6.30
N VAL A 209 -10.58 7.74 6.98
CA VAL A 209 -11.09 8.96 6.37
C VAL A 209 -10.01 10.02 6.42
N GLN A 210 -9.80 10.68 5.30
CA GLN A 210 -8.91 11.82 5.14
C GLN A 210 -9.76 13.10 5.08
N VAL A 211 -9.38 14.09 5.88
CA VAL A 211 -10.00 15.42 5.87
C VAL A 211 -9.13 16.33 5.01
N LEU A 212 -9.70 16.96 3.99
CA LEU A 212 -8.99 17.89 3.13
C LEU A 212 -8.90 19.28 3.74
N PRO A 213 -7.92 20.13 3.35
CA PRO A 213 -7.76 21.50 3.81
C PRO A 213 -8.99 22.37 3.52
N SER A 214 -9.13 23.48 4.28
CA SER A 214 -10.30 24.38 4.21
C SER A 214 -10.44 25.11 2.88
N HIS A 215 -9.37 25.22 2.12
CA HIS A 215 -9.37 25.84 0.80
C HIS A 215 -8.86 24.78 -0.19
N PRO A 216 -9.77 24.03 -0.87
CA PRO A 216 -9.33 23.29 -2.05
C PRO A 216 -8.72 24.34 -2.99
N ARG A 217 -7.46 24.17 -3.35
CA ARG A 217 -6.91 24.90 -4.48
C ARG A 217 -7.86 24.67 -5.65
N GLU A 218 -8.10 25.70 -6.46
CA GLU A 218 -9.03 25.65 -7.62
C GLU A 218 -8.64 24.56 -8.67
N ALA A 219 -7.55 23.87 -8.44
CA ALA A 219 -7.11 22.72 -9.23
C ALA A 219 -8.04 21.52 -9.02
N SER A 220 -8.27 20.78 -10.08
CA SER A 220 -9.00 19.51 -10.09
C SER A 220 -8.61 18.64 -8.89
N PRO A 221 -9.55 17.94 -8.23
CA PRO A 221 -9.27 17.02 -7.14
C PRO A 221 -8.19 15.99 -7.43
N VAL A 222 -7.86 15.80 -8.70
CA VAL A 222 -6.87 14.89 -9.21
C VAL A 222 -5.51 15.54 -9.42
N ASP A 223 -5.43 16.88 -9.47
CA ASP A 223 -4.20 17.61 -9.77
C ASP A 223 -3.44 18.07 -8.53
N ASP A 224 -4.02 17.98 -7.34
CA ASP A 224 -3.29 18.24 -6.11
C ASP A 224 -2.54 16.99 -5.65
N HIS A 225 -1.29 16.88 -6.11
CA HIS A 225 -0.37 15.81 -5.82
C HIS A 225 -0.13 15.62 -4.32
N ASP A 226 -0.13 16.71 -3.56
CA ASP A 226 0.15 16.68 -2.14
C ASP A 226 -1.07 16.20 -1.34
N GLU A 227 -2.29 16.57 -1.74
CA GLU A 227 -3.51 16.09 -1.08
C GLU A 227 -3.73 14.57 -1.20
N LEU A 228 -3.42 13.99 -2.36
CA LEU A 228 -3.53 12.54 -2.53
C LEU A 228 -2.53 11.82 -1.63
N ALA A 229 -1.30 12.34 -1.59
CA ALA A 229 -0.17 11.66 -0.99
C ALA A 229 -0.13 11.81 0.53
N TRP A 230 -0.49 12.96 1.06
CA TRP A 230 -0.28 13.31 2.47
C TRP A 230 -1.52 13.91 3.12
N ALA A 231 -1.83 13.45 4.33
CA ALA A 231 -2.96 13.96 5.11
C ALA A 231 -2.56 15.20 5.93
N ALA A 232 -2.18 16.29 5.24
CA ALA A 232 -1.66 17.51 5.86
C ALA A 232 -2.56 18.10 6.95
N THR A 233 -3.88 18.04 6.76
CA THR A 233 -4.87 18.54 7.72
C THR A 233 -4.77 17.88 9.09
N THR A 234 -4.44 16.58 9.13
CA THR A 234 -4.37 15.81 10.38
C THR A 234 -2.95 15.56 10.87
N MET A 235 -1.97 15.67 9.99
CA MET A 235 -0.57 15.33 10.26
C MET A 235 0.37 16.53 10.19
N GLY A 236 -0.11 17.71 9.76
CA GLY A 236 0.75 18.86 9.47
C GLY A 236 1.55 18.68 8.17
N GLU A 237 2.61 19.45 8.00
CA GLU A 237 3.47 19.37 6.82
C GLU A 237 4.18 18.02 6.74
N GLU A 238 4.33 17.49 5.52
CA GLU A 238 5.00 16.19 5.31
C GLU A 238 6.50 16.28 5.66
N PHE A 239 7.15 17.37 5.31
CA PHE A 239 8.57 17.63 5.58
C PHE A 239 8.74 19.05 6.10
N PRO A 240 8.48 19.32 7.41
CA PRO A 240 8.65 20.65 7.97
C PRO A 240 10.14 21.07 7.92
N ASP A 241 10.40 22.32 7.51
CA ASP A 241 11.75 22.87 7.33
C ASP A 241 12.58 22.91 8.64
N GLU A 242 11.90 22.94 9.79
CA GLU A 242 12.54 23.04 11.12
C GLU A 242 12.80 21.68 11.77
N SER A 243 12.50 20.58 11.13
CA SER A 243 13.08 19.33 11.60
C SER A 243 14.58 19.50 11.52
N PRO A 244 15.32 19.46 12.67
CA PRO A 244 16.75 19.38 12.57
C PRO A 244 17.02 18.23 11.63
N THR A 245 17.57 18.55 10.48
CA THR A 245 18.12 17.57 9.58
C THR A 245 19.17 16.83 10.40
N LYS A 246 18.75 15.81 11.15
CA LYS A 246 19.62 14.71 11.47
C LYS A 246 19.93 14.17 10.09
N GLY A 247 21.02 14.68 9.55
CA GLY A 247 21.40 14.47 8.17
C GLY A 247 21.56 12.98 7.90
N ASP A 248 21.78 12.62 6.66
CA ASP A 248 22.17 11.26 6.25
C ASP A 248 23.25 10.64 7.16
N HIS A 249 24.03 11.46 7.85
CA HIS A 249 25.00 11.06 8.87
C HIS A 249 24.39 10.40 10.12
N ASP A 250 23.20 10.83 10.59
CA ASP A 250 22.65 10.32 11.85
C ASP A 250 21.94 8.97 11.64
N ILE A 251 21.26 8.79 10.52
CA ILE A 251 20.74 7.47 10.11
C ILE A 251 21.92 6.55 9.79
N ALA A 252 22.96 7.09 9.13
CA ALA A 252 24.19 6.38 8.84
C ALA A 252 24.96 5.95 10.11
N ASN A 253 24.78 6.59 11.24
CA ASN A 253 25.44 6.29 12.50
C ASN A 253 24.58 5.46 13.47
N GLY A 254 23.44 4.91 13.02
CA GLY A 254 22.57 4.09 13.87
C GLY A 254 21.80 4.87 14.94
N VAL A 255 21.84 6.20 14.90
CA VAL A 255 21.06 7.04 15.78
C VAL A 255 19.62 7.02 15.26
N GLN A 256 18.77 6.27 15.95
CA GLN A 256 17.32 6.31 15.69
C GLN A 256 16.85 7.76 15.91
N PRO A 257 16.11 8.36 14.96
CA PRO A 257 15.54 9.67 15.20
C PRO A 257 14.63 9.57 16.43
N GLU A 258 14.85 10.45 17.42
CA GLU A 258 13.89 10.62 18.51
C GLU A 258 12.56 11.03 17.88
N TRP A 259 11.68 10.05 17.72
CA TRP A 259 10.34 10.27 17.21
C TRP A 259 9.55 11.05 18.26
N SER A 260 9.54 12.39 18.12
CA SER A 260 8.61 13.20 18.91
C SER A 260 7.19 12.89 18.40
N GLY A 261 6.50 12.03 19.12
CA GLY A 261 5.14 11.56 18.83
C GLY A 261 4.06 12.64 18.74
N ASP A 262 4.44 13.87 18.48
CA ASP A 262 3.60 15.06 18.57
C ASP A 262 3.58 15.90 17.28
N LEU A 263 3.80 15.27 16.13
CA LEU A 263 3.61 15.92 14.82
C LEU A 263 2.15 16.40 14.61
N ARG A 264 1.22 15.89 15.42
CA ARG A 264 -0.16 16.39 15.47
C ARG A 264 -0.28 17.81 16.04
N ARG A 265 0.77 18.38 16.64
CA ARG A 265 0.76 19.75 17.19
C ARG A 265 0.59 20.82 16.13
N HIS A 266 0.90 20.52 14.88
CA HIS A 266 0.76 21.45 13.75
C HIS A 266 -0.43 21.13 12.85
N ALA A 267 -1.29 20.17 13.26
CA ALA A 267 -2.50 19.88 12.52
C ALA A 267 -3.41 21.12 12.52
N GLN A 268 -3.71 21.61 11.34
CA GLN A 268 -4.73 22.65 11.18
C GLN A 268 -6.07 22.10 11.65
N THR A 269 -6.79 22.80 12.50
CA THR A 269 -8.18 22.52 12.82
C THR A 269 -9.02 22.82 11.59
N ALA A 270 -9.06 21.88 10.65
CA ALA A 270 -9.93 22.03 9.49
C ALA A 270 -11.36 21.78 9.92
N GLU A 271 -12.25 22.62 9.45
CA GLU A 271 -13.68 22.39 9.56
C GLU A 271 -14.05 21.09 8.84
N VAL A 272 -14.63 20.16 9.57
CA VAL A 272 -15.03 18.86 9.04
C VAL A 272 -16.38 19.01 8.32
N ARG A 273 -16.34 19.03 7.00
CA ARG A 273 -17.53 19.08 6.13
C ARG A 273 -17.54 17.88 5.18
N PRO A 274 -18.72 17.33 4.85
CA PRO A 274 -18.85 16.16 3.96
C PRO A 274 -18.07 16.29 2.64
N GLU A 275 -18.09 17.46 2.01
CA GLU A 275 -17.45 17.73 0.71
C GLU A 275 -15.91 17.61 0.80
N ARG A 276 -15.37 17.76 2.00
CA ARG A 276 -13.92 17.67 2.29
C ARG A 276 -13.47 16.31 2.77
N LEU A 277 -14.38 15.37 2.88
CA LEU A 277 -14.10 14.04 3.38
C LEU A 277 -13.85 13.07 2.22
N ARG A 278 -12.79 12.30 2.36
CA ARG A 278 -12.43 11.23 1.42
C ARG A 278 -12.31 9.92 2.18
N LEU A 279 -13.01 8.91 1.72
CA LEU A 279 -12.71 7.54 2.14
C LEU A 279 -11.40 7.13 1.47
N ARG A 280 -10.38 6.88 2.27
CA ARG A 280 -9.09 6.34 1.85
C ARG A 280 -9.09 4.84 2.10
N VAL A 281 -8.97 4.06 1.05
CA VAL A 281 -8.89 2.60 1.10
C VAL A 281 -7.51 2.18 0.64
N GLU A 282 -6.86 1.31 1.39
CA GLU A 282 -5.55 0.75 1.07
C GLU A 282 -5.68 -0.76 0.88
N ARG A 283 -5.49 -1.20 -0.35
CA ARG A 283 -5.28 -2.61 -0.65
C ARG A 283 -3.81 -2.93 -0.37
N GLN A 284 -3.57 -3.78 0.61
CA GLN A 284 -2.25 -4.09 1.12
C GLN A 284 -1.90 -5.53 0.81
N THR A 285 -0.81 -5.75 0.06
CA THR A 285 -0.34 -7.08 -0.35
C THR A 285 0.97 -7.43 0.34
N LEU A 286 1.18 -8.70 0.66
CA LEU A 286 2.46 -9.22 1.16
C LEU A 286 2.89 -10.39 0.29
N ARG A 287 4.09 -10.31 -0.25
CA ARG A 287 4.70 -11.36 -1.07
C ARG A 287 6.17 -11.53 -0.71
N ARG A 288 6.61 -12.79 -0.51
CA ARG A 288 8.02 -13.13 -0.38
C ARG A 288 8.62 -13.41 -1.76
N LEU A 289 9.76 -12.82 -2.05
CA LEU A 289 10.50 -13.06 -3.29
C LEU A 289 11.26 -14.40 -3.21
N PRO A 290 11.24 -15.21 -4.29
CA PRO A 290 11.82 -16.57 -4.25
C PRO A 290 13.34 -16.61 -4.17
N GLY A 291 14.06 -15.69 -4.82
CA GLY A 291 15.51 -15.69 -4.88
C GLY A 291 16.17 -15.12 -3.63
N THR A 292 15.74 -13.96 -3.21
CA THR A 292 16.35 -13.23 -2.09
C THR A 292 15.69 -13.46 -0.76
N GLY A 293 14.43 -13.89 -0.75
CA GLY A 293 13.62 -14.05 0.46
C GLY A 293 13.06 -12.73 1.04
N ILE A 294 13.32 -11.60 0.38
CA ILE A 294 12.78 -10.30 0.79
C ILE A 294 11.26 -10.31 0.72
N ILE A 295 10.62 -9.69 1.69
CA ILE A 295 9.17 -9.52 1.69
C ILE A 295 8.83 -8.13 1.16
N VAL A 296 8.01 -8.11 0.12
CA VAL A 296 7.46 -6.90 -0.46
C VAL A 296 6.08 -6.65 0.13
N PHE A 297 5.91 -5.50 0.76
CA PHE A 297 4.64 -4.98 1.21
C PHE A 297 4.18 -3.90 0.22
N GLY A 298 3.22 -4.24 -0.62
CA GLY A 298 2.60 -3.33 -1.58
C GLY A 298 1.39 -2.65 -0.97
N ILE A 299 1.24 -1.34 -1.20
CA ILE A 299 0.12 -0.54 -0.70
C ILE A 299 -0.49 0.23 -1.86
N ARG A 300 -1.62 -0.26 -2.36
CA ARG A 300 -2.43 0.45 -3.36
C ARG A 300 -3.45 1.31 -2.65
N THR A 301 -3.36 2.62 -2.81
CA THR A 301 -4.30 3.58 -2.24
C THR A 301 -5.39 3.93 -3.25
N TYR A 302 -6.65 3.89 -2.81
CA TYR A 302 -7.82 4.41 -3.49
C TYR A 302 -8.44 5.50 -2.65
N ARG A 303 -9.04 6.50 -3.29
CA ARG A 303 -9.65 7.63 -2.59
C ARG A 303 -11.00 7.97 -3.24
N TYR A 304 -12.05 7.94 -2.43
CA TYR A 304 -13.43 8.18 -2.87
C TYR A 304 -14.02 9.38 -2.13
N LEU A 305 -14.82 10.17 -2.82
CA LEU A 305 -15.67 11.15 -2.16
C LEU A 305 -16.67 10.43 -1.24
N ILE A 306 -16.85 10.94 -0.03
CA ILE A 306 -17.86 10.36 0.89
C ILE A 306 -19.28 10.52 0.28
N SER A 307 -19.53 11.59 -0.48
CA SER A 307 -20.77 11.80 -1.20
C SER A 307 -21.06 10.70 -2.23
N ASP A 308 -20.06 10.24 -2.96
CA ASP A 308 -20.27 9.28 -4.05
C ASP A 308 -20.67 7.89 -3.53
N ILE A 309 -20.21 7.53 -2.33
CA ILE A 309 -20.51 6.22 -1.74
C ILE A 309 -21.74 6.19 -0.83
N LYS A 310 -22.33 7.36 -0.53
CA LYS A 310 -23.44 7.47 0.42
C LYS A 310 -24.65 6.63 -0.01
N ASP A 311 -25.07 6.81 -1.24
CA ASP A 311 -26.28 6.20 -1.81
C ASP A 311 -25.97 5.02 -2.74
N GLU A 312 -24.68 4.68 -2.91
CA GLU A 312 -24.26 3.56 -3.73
C GLU A 312 -24.83 2.26 -3.18
N VAL A 313 -25.48 1.48 -4.05
CA VAL A 313 -26.02 0.15 -3.75
C VAL A 313 -25.17 -0.86 -4.52
N GLU A 314 -24.73 -1.93 -3.86
CA GLU A 314 -24.06 -3.04 -4.56
C GLU A 314 -25.07 -3.70 -5.51
N ASP A 315 -24.85 -3.60 -6.81
CA ASP A 315 -25.57 -4.37 -7.82
C ASP A 315 -25.29 -5.85 -7.61
N GLY A 316 -26.09 -6.55 -6.80
CA GLY A 316 -26.20 -8.00 -6.66
C GLY A 316 -24.95 -8.90 -6.74
N VAL A 317 -23.76 -8.31 -6.79
CA VAL A 317 -22.50 -9.03 -6.77
C VAL A 317 -22.17 -9.37 -5.32
N THR A 318 -22.78 -10.43 -4.84
CA THR A 318 -22.41 -11.00 -3.55
C THR A 318 -20.93 -11.39 -3.60
N ALA A 319 -20.23 -11.25 -2.47
CA ALA A 319 -18.83 -11.64 -2.26
C ALA A 319 -18.52 -13.12 -2.62
N ALA A 320 -19.48 -13.86 -3.15
CA ALA A 320 -19.38 -15.21 -3.68
C ALA A 320 -18.86 -15.29 -5.13
N THR A 321 -18.76 -14.17 -5.86
CA THR A 321 -18.32 -14.19 -7.27
C THR A 321 -16.80 -14.02 -7.41
N PHE A 322 -16.09 -13.68 -6.36
CA PHE A 322 -14.62 -13.75 -6.35
C PHE A 322 -14.14 -15.18 -6.02
N GLY A 323 -14.35 -16.13 -6.92
CA GLY A 323 -13.84 -17.48 -6.70
C GLY A 323 -14.47 -18.61 -7.52
N LYS A 324 -15.30 -18.31 -8.51
CA LYS A 324 -15.85 -19.34 -9.42
C LYS A 324 -15.87 -18.86 -10.87
N GLU A 325 -14.73 -18.78 -11.49
CA GLU A 325 -14.60 -18.94 -12.94
C GLU A 325 -13.77 -20.18 -13.20
N ASN A 326 -14.43 -21.33 -13.23
CA ASN A 326 -14.12 -22.53 -13.98
C ASN A 326 -15.22 -23.55 -13.71
N SER A 327 -16.35 -23.40 -14.38
CA SER A 327 -17.27 -24.52 -14.62
C SER A 327 -18.01 -24.28 -15.94
N THR A 328 -17.88 -25.28 -16.80
CA THR A 328 -18.50 -25.51 -18.09
C THR A 328 -19.97 -25.05 -18.13
N PRO A 329 -20.42 -24.44 -19.24
CA PRO A 329 -21.84 -24.05 -19.37
C PRO A 329 -22.76 -25.28 -19.31
N PRO A 330 -23.94 -25.20 -18.66
CA PRO A 330 -24.87 -26.30 -18.60
C PRO A 330 -25.52 -26.54 -19.96
N SER A 331 -25.73 -27.81 -20.27
CA SER A 331 -26.44 -28.28 -21.47
C SER A 331 -27.93 -27.90 -21.46
N PRO A 332 -28.59 -27.78 -22.63
CA PRO A 332 -29.92 -27.18 -22.75
C PRO A 332 -31.13 -28.03 -22.27
N ASP A 333 -30.94 -29.13 -21.55
CA ASP A 333 -32.01 -30.10 -21.29
C ASP A 333 -32.46 -30.23 -19.83
N SER A 334 -32.70 -29.10 -19.12
CA SER A 334 -33.41 -29.19 -17.83
C SER A 334 -34.37 -28.01 -17.61
N VAL A 335 -35.39 -27.93 -18.44
CA VAL A 335 -36.58 -27.12 -18.14
C VAL A 335 -37.71 -28.11 -17.83
N MET A 336 -38.06 -28.20 -16.57
CA MET A 336 -39.40 -28.51 -16.01
C MET A 336 -39.26 -29.03 -14.58
N ALA A 337 -39.56 -28.20 -13.60
CA ALA A 337 -40.41 -28.54 -12.45
C ALA A 337 -40.38 -27.48 -11.34
N GLY A 338 -41.55 -27.05 -10.90
CA GLY A 338 -41.79 -26.61 -9.52
C GLY A 338 -41.74 -25.09 -9.27
N LYS A 339 -42.86 -24.36 -9.53
CA LYS A 339 -43.18 -23.12 -8.84
C LYS A 339 -43.44 -23.42 -7.37
N GLU A 340 -42.51 -23.06 -6.50
CA GLU A 340 -42.80 -22.74 -5.11
C GLU A 340 -42.56 -21.23 -4.92
N GLU A 341 -43.64 -20.48 -4.68
CA GLU A 341 -43.60 -19.11 -4.24
C GLU A 341 -43.04 -19.05 -2.82
N HIS A 342 -41.73 -18.90 -2.70
CA HIS A 342 -41.16 -18.39 -1.49
C HIS A 342 -41.27 -16.85 -1.51
N THR A 343 -42.19 -16.32 -0.72
CA THR A 343 -42.22 -14.92 -0.28
C THR A 343 -40.95 -14.65 0.49
N ALA A 344 -39.85 -14.38 -0.24
CA ALA A 344 -38.65 -13.82 0.32
C ALA A 344 -38.99 -12.38 0.74
N THR A 345 -39.09 -12.13 2.03
CA THR A 345 -39.02 -10.79 2.60
C THR A 345 -37.77 -10.12 2.00
N LYS A 346 -37.96 -9.10 1.14
CA LYS A 346 -36.88 -8.22 0.67
C LYS A 346 -36.22 -7.64 1.92
N LYS A 347 -35.05 -8.20 2.33
CA LYS A 347 -34.15 -7.47 3.22
C LYS A 347 -33.84 -6.17 2.48
N GLU A 348 -34.20 -5.02 3.04
CA GLU A 348 -33.75 -3.73 2.56
C GLU A 348 -32.23 -3.78 2.43
N GLU A 349 -31.76 -3.71 1.20
CA GLU A 349 -30.34 -3.75 0.89
C GLU A 349 -29.74 -2.42 1.34
N LYS A 350 -28.99 -2.43 2.43
CA LYS A 350 -28.37 -1.21 2.97
C LYS A 350 -27.36 -0.68 1.97
N SER A 351 -27.39 0.62 1.70
CA SER A 351 -26.38 1.30 0.86
C SER A 351 -24.95 1.09 1.40
N VAL A 352 -23.96 1.28 0.55
CA VAL A 352 -22.55 1.24 0.93
C VAL A 352 -22.27 2.23 2.06
N GLY A 353 -22.86 3.45 1.96
CA GLY A 353 -22.78 4.46 3.00
C GLY A 353 -23.33 3.99 4.34
N ALA A 354 -24.52 3.38 4.36
CA ALA A 354 -25.12 2.86 5.60
C ALA A 354 -24.30 1.73 6.23
N ARG A 355 -23.66 0.89 5.42
CA ARG A 355 -22.73 -0.15 5.92
C ARG A 355 -21.46 0.45 6.47
N LEU A 356 -20.91 1.48 5.81
CA LEU A 356 -19.73 2.21 6.31
C LEU A 356 -20.04 2.91 7.63
N ALA A 357 -21.17 3.60 7.75
CA ALA A 357 -21.59 4.23 9.01
C ALA A 357 -21.69 3.21 10.16
N SER A 358 -22.31 2.05 9.90
CA SER A 358 -22.39 0.96 10.86
C SER A 358 -21.00 0.44 11.27
N ALA A 359 -20.08 0.30 10.31
CA ALA A 359 -18.71 -0.13 10.60
C ALA A 359 -17.95 0.89 11.45
N LEU A 360 -18.08 2.19 11.15
CA LEU A 360 -17.44 3.27 11.92
C LEU A 360 -17.98 3.35 13.36
N ARG A 361 -19.27 3.17 13.55
CA ARG A 361 -19.87 3.08 14.90
C ARG A 361 -19.35 1.91 15.72
N SER A 362 -19.05 0.81 15.07
CA SER A 362 -18.56 -0.41 15.73
C SER A 362 -17.08 -0.35 16.14
N TRP A 363 -16.36 0.71 15.75
CA TRP A 363 -14.96 0.82 16.13
C TRP A 363 -14.81 1.01 17.65
N PRO A 364 -13.96 0.20 18.30
CA PRO A 364 -13.55 0.45 19.69
C PRO A 364 -12.86 1.82 19.80
N ASP A 365 -12.91 2.44 20.98
CA ASP A 365 -12.35 3.78 21.23
C ASP A 365 -10.86 3.88 20.88
N ASP A 366 -10.09 2.85 21.15
CA ASP A 366 -8.67 2.78 20.81
C ASP A 366 -8.44 2.84 19.28
N VAL A 367 -9.25 2.11 18.51
CA VAL A 367 -9.22 2.13 17.04
C VAL A 367 -9.72 3.48 16.49
N ARG A 368 -10.81 4.01 17.03
CA ARG A 368 -11.37 5.31 16.66
C ARG A 368 -10.33 6.41 16.86
N ARG A 369 -9.64 6.41 17.99
CA ARG A 369 -8.58 7.36 18.32
C ARG A 369 -7.38 7.22 17.40
N TYR A 370 -6.92 5.99 17.18
CA TYR A 370 -5.80 5.67 16.29
C TYR A 370 -6.02 6.17 14.87
N LYS A 371 -7.23 5.99 14.34
CA LYS A 371 -7.62 6.41 12.98
C LYS A 371 -8.09 7.87 12.89
N GLY A 372 -8.00 8.65 13.96
CA GLY A 372 -8.44 10.05 13.98
C GLY A 372 -9.97 10.25 13.97
N GLY A 373 -10.73 9.18 14.12
CA GLY A 373 -12.18 9.19 14.05
C GLY A 373 -12.89 10.00 15.15
N HIS A 374 -12.15 10.46 16.16
CA HIS A 374 -12.67 11.41 17.15
C HIS A 374 -12.89 12.82 16.57
N THR A 375 -12.19 13.17 15.47
CA THR A 375 -12.29 14.46 14.81
C THR A 375 -13.43 14.50 13.80
N TRP A 376 -13.56 13.45 12.99
CA TRP A 376 -14.43 13.43 11.82
C TRP A 376 -15.56 12.39 11.89
N GLY A 377 -15.50 11.47 12.86
CA GLY A 377 -16.35 10.27 12.85
C GLY A 377 -17.83 10.56 12.96
N ASP A 378 -18.24 11.46 13.85
CA ASP A 378 -19.65 11.80 14.04
C ASP A 378 -20.21 12.50 12.79
N THR A 379 -19.49 13.47 12.23
CA THR A 379 -19.88 14.15 10.98
C THR A 379 -20.05 13.18 9.82
N VAL A 380 -19.11 12.21 9.65
CA VAL A 380 -19.21 11.20 8.59
C VAL A 380 -20.43 10.31 8.80
N ILE A 381 -20.63 9.82 10.02
CA ILE A 381 -21.75 8.92 10.34
C ILE A 381 -23.08 9.61 10.11
N GLU A 382 -23.25 10.83 10.62
CA GLU A 382 -24.48 11.63 10.45
C GLU A 382 -24.77 11.91 8.97
N TYR A 383 -23.72 12.26 8.21
CA TYR A 383 -23.88 12.50 6.78
C TYR A 383 -24.31 11.24 6.01
N LEU A 384 -23.65 10.09 6.28
CA LEU A 384 -23.97 8.83 5.61
C LEU A 384 -25.36 8.28 5.95
N GLU A 385 -25.90 8.62 7.13
CA GLU A 385 -27.24 8.20 7.58
C GLU A 385 -28.33 9.23 7.25
N SER A 386 -27.97 10.46 6.86
CA SER A 386 -28.95 11.47 6.46
C SER A 386 -29.69 11.02 5.20
N LYS A 387 -30.98 11.33 5.10
CA LYS A 387 -31.77 11.07 3.87
C LYS A 387 -31.17 11.87 2.72
N SER A 388 -31.10 11.26 1.55
CA SER A 388 -30.83 11.99 0.31
C SER A 388 -31.94 12.97 0.06
N SER A 389 -31.58 14.25 -0.15
CA SER A 389 -32.52 15.34 -0.40
C SER A 389 -33.12 15.22 -1.80
#